data_b9040f3693545f307378acbb9d06bd15
#
_entry.id   b9040f3693545f307378acbb9d06bd15
#
_cell.length_a   1.000
_cell.length_b   1.000
_cell.length_c   1.000
_cell.angle_alpha   90.00
_cell.angle_beta   90.00
_cell.angle_gamma   90.00
#
_symmetry.space_group_name_H-M   'P 1'
#
loop_
_entity.id
_entity.type
_entity.pdbx_description
1 polymer ?
#
loop_
_entity_poly.entity_id
_entity_poly.type
_entity_poly.pdbx_seq_one_letter_code
_entity_poly.pdbx_strand_id
1 'polypeptide(L)'
;MLQTFHNYFRKKETQLHELNYLFWECTQRCNLNCQHCGSDCLASSRYKDMPFEDFLNAIKPLEPKYERNSVLVVITGGEPLVRPDLADCGRQLRQHGFPWGIVSNGYAYDEAKHKELMDAGMCSITISLDGLRDTHDAFRQRQGSFDHAILAIDLIANEKRLPTYDIVTCVSPMNFGELEAVKQMLIEHKVKAWRLFTIDPIGRAAADKSLQLSDEQFRQLMDFIVATRKEGKIDCKFSCEAYVGPYERKVRDWFYFCRAGITVGSILIDGSISACPNIDRSFAQGNIYQDDFLDVWENRFQPFRDRQWMKTGQCADCKVFKNCLGGAMHLHRADSRAILSCHFHKIVRH
;
A
#
# COMPACT_ATOMS: atom_id res chain seq x y z
N MET A 1 -0.83 15.32 25.46
CA MET A 1 -0.12 16.40 24.71
C MET A 1 0.24 15.97 23.27
N LEU A 2 1.05 14.93 23.04
CA LEU A 2 1.48 14.51 21.67
C LEU A 2 0.33 14.13 20.74
N GLN A 3 -0.69 13.40 21.21
CA GLN A 3 -1.86 13.04 20.41
C GLN A 3 -2.68 14.28 20.00
N THR A 4 -2.79 15.28 20.87
CA THR A 4 -3.48 16.55 20.56
C THR A 4 -2.73 17.31 19.46
N PHE A 5 -1.41 17.34 19.56
CA PHE A 5 -0.53 17.93 18.56
C PHE A 5 -0.66 17.21 17.21
N HIS A 6 -0.61 15.87 17.22
CA HIS A 6 -0.86 15.08 16.02
C HIS A 6 -2.22 15.39 15.38
N ASN A 7 -3.30 15.47 16.19
CA ASN A 7 -4.63 15.80 15.67
C ASN A 7 -4.70 17.20 15.05
N TYR A 8 -3.94 18.15 15.56
CA TYR A 8 -3.82 19.48 14.96
C TYR A 8 -3.10 19.42 13.59
N PHE A 9 -1.94 18.76 13.51
CA PHE A 9 -1.22 18.59 12.26
C PHE A 9 -2.03 17.84 11.22
N ARG A 10 -2.69 16.76 11.60
CA ARG A 10 -3.59 16.01 10.74
C ARG A 10 -4.69 16.91 10.14
N LYS A 11 -5.29 17.79 10.97
CA LYS A 11 -6.29 18.74 10.48
C LYS A 11 -5.69 19.71 9.46
N LYS A 12 -4.48 20.22 9.70
CA LYS A 12 -3.77 21.09 8.76
C LYS A 12 -3.42 20.36 7.46
N GLU A 13 -2.86 19.15 7.55
CA GLU A 13 -2.54 18.32 6.40
C GLU A 13 -3.81 18.05 5.55
N THR A 14 -4.95 17.77 6.20
CA THR A 14 -6.24 17.59 5.52
C THR A 14 -6.74 18.86 4.83
N GLN A 15 -6.52 20.03 5.43
CA GLN A 15 -6.91 21.33 4.83
C GLN A 15 -6.06 21.68 3.61
N LEU A 16 -4.74 21.43 3.68
CA LEU A 16 -3.80 21.69 2.59
C LEU A 16 -3.95 20.67 1.46
N HIS A 17 -4.21 19.42 1.80
CA HIS A 17 -4.39 18.25 0.91
C HIS A 17 -3.44 18.22 -0.30
N GLU A 18 -2.17 18.57 -0.07
CA GLU A 18 -1.14 18.53 -1.10
C GLU A 18 -0.85 17.08 -1.52
N LEU A 19 -0.90 16.82 -2.81
CA LEU A 19 -0.64 15.49 -3.36
C LEU A 19 0.86 15.16 -3.25
N ASN A 20 1.21 14.07 -2.55
CA ASN A 20 2.59 13.60 -2.39
C ASN A 20 2.82 12.24 -3.05
N TYR A 21 1.79 11.40 -3.09
CA TYR A 21 1.81 10.07 -3.69
C TYR A 21 0.66 9.89 -4.66
N LEU A 22 0.97 9.49 -5.87
CA LEU A 22 -0.02 9.13 -6.87
C LEU A 22 0.18 7.69 -7.31
N PHE A 23 -0.75 6.82 -6.97
CA PHE A 23 -0.75 5.45 -7.46
C PHE A 23 -1.30 5.38 -8.88
N TRP A 24 -0.61 4.64 -9.73
CA TRP A 24 -1.09 4.26 -11.04
C TRP A 24 -1.32 2.75 -11.10
N GLU A 25 -2.59 2.33 -11.18
CA GLU A 25 -2.94 0.94 -11.46
C GLU A 25 -2.77 0.71 -12.98
N CYS A 26 -1.55 0.41 -13.40
CA CYS A 26 -1.17 0.38 -14.81
C CYS A 26 -1.66 -0.85 -15.57
N THR A 27 -1.98 -1.92 -14.87
CA THR A 27 -2.48 -3.19 -15.39
C THR A 27 -3.23 -3.96 -14.30
N GLN A 28 -4.18 -4.81 -14.67
CA GLN A 28 -4.75 -5.84 -13.78
C GLN A 28 -4.24 -7.25 -14.09
N ARG A 29 -3.33 -7.38 -15.07
CA ARG A 29 -2.66 -8.66 -15.30
C ARG A 29 -1.61 -8.91 -14.22
N CYS A 30 -1.52 -10.17 -13.78
CA CYS A 30 -0.52 -10.61 -12.81
C CYS A 30 0.01 -11.99 -13.20
N ASN A 31 1.29 -12.21 -12.98
CA ASN A 31 1.95 -13.50 -13.22
C ASN A 31 1.80 -14.48 -12.03
N LEU A 32 1.13 -14.07 -10.94
CA LEU A 32 0.80 -14.89 -9.77
C LEU A 32 -0.71 -14.92 -9.52
N ASN A 33 -1.14 -15.87 -8.66
CA ASN A 33 -2.54 -16.05 -8.29
C ASN A 33 -2.73 -16.12 -6.75
N CYS A 34 -2.20 -15.11 -6.04
CA CYS A 34 -2.14 -15.09 -4.58
C CYS A 34 -3.51 -15.27 -3.91
N GLN A 35 -3.60 -16.08 -2.86
CA GLN A 35 -4.84 -16.35 -2.14
C GLN A 35 -5.45 -15.07 -1.51
N HIS A 36 -4.62 -14.16 -1.06
CA HIS A 36 -4.98 -12.93 -0.35
C HIS A 36 -5.12 -11.68 -1.23
N CYS A 37 -5.14 -11.82 -2.56
CA CYS A 37 -5.11 -10.66 -3.46
C CYS A 37 -6.35 -9.77 -3.29
N GLY A 38 -6.13 -8.56 -2.76
CA GLY A 38 -7.19 -7.56 -2.56
C GLY A 38 -7.77 -6.99 -3.86
N SER A 39 -6.97 -6.97 -4.94
CA SER A 39 -7.41 -6.49 -6.26
C SER A 39 -7.94 -7.59 -7.18
N ASP A 40 -7.92 -8.85 -6.74
CA ASP A 40 -8.37 -10.03 -7.50
C ASP A 40 -7.76 -10.15 -8.90
N CYS A 41 -6.48 -9.81 -9.03
CA CYS A 41 -5.76 -9.82 -10.29
C CYS A 41 -5.33 -11.24 -10.70
N LEU A 42 -5.37 -11.54 -12.01
CA LEU A 42 -5.06 -12.84 -12.61
C LEU A 42 -4.15 -12.65 -13.83
N ALA A 43 -3.73 -13.77 -14.46
CA ALA A 43 -2.94 -13.75 -15.69
C ALA A 43 -3.66 -13.03 -16.86
N SER A 44 -4.97 -13.11 -16.90
CA SER A 44 -5.82 -12.35 -17.83
C SER A 44 -6.61 -11.28 -17.06
N SER A 45 -6.89 -10.17 -17.72
CA SER A 45 -7.70 -9.09 -17.16
C SER A 45 -8.88 -8.78 -18.10
N ARG A 46 -10.01 -8.35 -17.51
CA ARG A 46 -11.14 -7.82 -18.29
C ARG A 46 -10.86 -6.43 -18.86
N TYR A 47 -9.89 -5.72 -18.28
CA TYR A 47 -9.44 -4.42 -18.78
C TYR A 47 -8.18 -4.59 -19.62
N LYS A 48 -8.03 -3.82 -20.70
CA LYS A 48 -6.76 -3.60 -21.36
C LYS A 48 -5.86 -2.78 -20.46
N ASP A 49 -4.54 -2.96 -20.60
CA ASP A 49 -3.59 -2.09 -19.91
C ASP A 49 -3.85 -0.64 -20.34
N MET A 50 -3.85 0.27 -19.36
CA MET A 50 -4.01 1.70 -19.67
C MET A 50 -2.82 2.18 -20.51
N PRO A 51 -3.05 2.84 -21.66
CA PRO A 51 -1.97 3.51 -22.37
C PRO A 51 -1.27 4.51 -21.45
N PHE A 52 0.07 4.49 -21.46
CA PHE A 52 0.81 5.42 -20.60
C PHE A 52 0.52 6.89 -20.92
N GLU A 53 0.28 7.19 -22.19
CA GLU A 53 -0.07 8.54 -22.62
C GLU A 53 -1.34 9.08 -21.97
N ASP A 54 -2.36 8.22 -21.78
CA ASP A 54 -3.60 8.61 -21.10
C ASP A 54 -3.32 9.00 -19.64
N PHE A 55 -2.52 8.19 -18.95
CA PHE A 55 -2.09 8.48 -17.59
C PHE A 55 -1.26 9.76 -17.53
N LEU A 56 -0.24 9.88 -18.39
CA LEU A 56 0.64 11.05 -18.42
C LEU A 56 -0.14 12.35 -18.70
N ASN A 57 -1.05 12.32 -19.67
CA ASN A 57 -1.86 13.49 -20.00
C ASN A 57 -2.76 13.91 -18.83
N ALA A 58 -3.32 12.94 -18.09
CA ALA A 58 -4.13 13.22 -16.91
C ALA A 58 -3.34 13.92 -15.78
N ILE A 59 -2.04 13.63 -15.64
CA ILE A 59 -1.22 14.19 -14.56
C ILE A 59 -0.39 15.42 -14.96
N LYS A 60 -0.26 15.73 -16.25
CA LYS A 60 0.46 16.96 -16.71
C LYS A 60 -0.02 18.24 -16.02
N PRO A 61 -1.31 18.46 -15.72
CA PRO A 61 -1.77 19.63 -14.96
C PRO A 61 -1.13 19.78 -13.58
N LEU A 62 -0.51 18.75 -13.03
CA LEU A 62 0.21 18.81 -11.75
C LEU A 62 1.57 19.54 -11.87
N GLU A 63 2.21 19.57 -13.06
CA GLU A 63 3.54 20.14 -13.24
C GLU A 63 3.65 21.63 -12.85
N PRO A 64 2.74 22.52 -13.26
CA PRO A 64 2.78 23.91 -12.85
C PRO A 64 2.34 24.15 -11.40
N LYS A 65 1.64 23.18 -10.79
CA LYS A 65 1.11 23.34 -9.43
C LYS A 65 2.05 22.84 -8.36
N TYR A 66 2.77 21.76 -8.60
CA TYR A 66 3.65 21.13 -7.62
C TYR A 66 5.12 21.31 -7.99
N GLU A 67 5.96 21.45 -6.96
CA GLU A 67 7.40 21.49 -7.17
C GLU A 67 7.88 20.20 -7.84
N ARG A 68 8.88 20.34 -8.72
CA ARG A 68 9.49 19.21 -9.40
C ARG A 68 10.01 18.20 -8.38
N ASN A 69 9.71 16.93 -8.59
CA ASN A 69 10.04 15.80 -7.71
C ASN A 69 9.29 15.74 -6.35
N SER A 70 8.24 16.52 -6.15
CA SER A 70 7.45 16.47 -4.90
C SER A 70 6.33 15.44 -4.93
N VAL A 71 5.86 15.01 -6.11
CA VAL A 71 4.82 13.98 -6.26
C VAL A 71 5.45 12.68 -6.76
N LEU A 72 5.51 11.67 -5.88
CA LEU A 72 5.98 10.33 -6.23
C LEU A 72 4.88 9.53 -6.92
N VAL A 73 5.14 9.08 -8.15
CA VAL A 73 4.26 8.12 -8.84
C VAL A 73 4.63 6.70 -8.44
N VAL A 74 3.70 5.97 -7.85
CA VAL A 74 3.87 4.56 -7.48
C VAL A 74 3.10 3.69 -8.46
N ILE A 75 3.83 2.99 -9.33
CA ILE A 75 3.23 2.12 -10.33
C ILE A 75 2.87 0.78 -9.69
N THR A 76 1.63 0.40 -9.80
CA THR A 76 1.05 -0.80 -9.21
C THR A 76 0.00 -1.40 -10.15
N GLY A 77 -0.82 -2.32 -9.65
CA GLY A 77 -1.88 -2.98 -10.40
C GLY A 77 -1.99 -4.43 -10.00
N GLY A 78 -1.98 -5.33 -10.97
CA GLY A 78 -1.69 -6.75 -10.75
C GLY A 78 -0.20 -6.90 -10.46
N GLU A 79 0.62 -6.93 -11.53
CA GLU A 79 2.07 -6.90 -11.42
C GLU A 79 2.62 -5.94 -12.49
N PRO A 80 3.24 -4.82 -12.11
CA PRO A 80 3.77 -3.84 -13.08
C PRO A 80 4.80 -4.43 -14.06
N LEU A 81 5.59 -5.41 -13.62
CA LEU A 81 6.65 -6.03 -14.43
C LEU A 81 6.13 -6.87 -15.61
N VAL A 82 4.82 -7.11 -15.71
CA VAL A 82 4.23 -7.74 -16.90
C VAL A 82 4.04 -6.75 -18.06
N ARG A 83 4.21 -5.44 -17.82
CA ARG A 83 4.20 -4.41 -18.85
C ARG A 83 5.57 -4.35 -19.54
N PRO A 84 5.63 -4.49 -20.86
CA PRO A 84 6.91 -4.43 -21.59
C PRO A 84 7.49 -3.01 -21.67
N ASP A 85 6.65 -1.98 -21.55
CA ASP A 85 6.98 -0.56 -21.68
C ASP A 85 7.25 0.13 -20.33
N LEU A 86 7.33 -0.61 -19.22
CA LEU A 86 7.43 -0.05 -17.86
C LEU A 86 8.62 0.90 -17.68
N ALA A 87 9.80 0.52 -18.22
CA ALA A 87 10.99 1.35 -18.11
C ALA A 87 10.87 2.65 -18.93
N ASP A 88 10.20 2.60 -20.10
CA ASP A 88 9.92 3.78 -20.91
C ASP A 88 8.94 4.73 -20.21
N CYS A 89 7.90 4.17 -19.59
CA CYS A 89 6.98 4.93 -18.74
C CYS A 89 7.76 5.66 -17.63
N GLY A 90 8.66 4.96 -16.95
CA GLY A 90 9.48 5.51 -15.88
C GLY A 90 10.42 6.64 -16.34
N ARG A 91 11.09 6.48 -17.50
CA ARG A 91 11.93 7.53 -18.09
C ARG A 91 11.14 8.80 -18.40
N GLN A 92 9.95 8.65 -18.97
CA GLN A 92 9.08 9.79 -19.29
C GLN A 92 8.57 10.47 -18.01
N LEU A 93 8.16 9.72 -16.98
CA LEU A 93 7.79 10.29 -15.67
C LEU A 93 8.93 11.17 -15.11
N ARG A 94 10.17 10.68 -15.15
CA ARG A 94 11.35 11.46 -14.71
C ARG A 94 11.56 12.73 -15.52
N GLN A 95 11.39 12.69 -16.83
CA GLN A 95 11.48 13.85 -17.71
C GLN A 95 10.45 14.92 -17.33
N HIS A 96 9.24 14.51 -16.99
CA HIS A 96 8.14 15.37 -16.53
C HIS A 96 8.26 15.80 -15.06
N GLY A 97 9.30 15.36 -14.34
CA GLY A 97 9.55 15.77 -12.96
C GLY A 97 8.81 14.96 -11.92
N PHE A 98 8.32 13.80 -12.28
CA PHE A 98 7.71 12.85 -11.36
C PHE A 98 8.72 11.74 -11.00
N PRO A 99 9.26 11.69 -9.78
CA PRO A 99 9.95 10.51 -9.28
C PRO A 99 8.98 9.34 -9.30
N TRP A 100 9.51 8.12 -9.52
CA TRP A 100 8.64 6.95 -9.63
C TRP A 100 9.23 5.72 -8.97
N GLY A 101 8.33 4.82 -8.59
CA GLY A 101 8.67 3.52 -8.03
C GLY A 101 7.60 2.50 -8.34
N ILE A 102 7.82 1.25 -7.89
CA ILE A 102 6.90 0.14 -8.11
C ILE A 102 6.59 -0.63 -6.83
N VAL A 103 5.44 -1.29 -6.83
CA VAL A 103 5.13 -2.37 -5.89
C VAL A 103 5.08 -3.66 -6.69
N SER A 104 5.94 -4.62 -6.38
CA SER A 104 6.12 -5.85 -7.15
C SER A 104 6.11 -7.10 -6.28
N ASN A 105 5.66 -8.20 -6.88
CA ASN A 105 5.80 -9.52 -6.28
C ASN A 105 7.21 -10.13 -6.45
N GLY A 106 8.10 -9.47 -7.19
CA GLY A 106 9.50 -9.87 -7.40
C GLY A 106 9.70 -10.99 -8.42
N TYR A 107 8.65 -11.69 -8.87
CA TYR A 107 8.79 -12.89 -9.70
C TYR A 107 9.51 -12.65 -11.04
N ALA A 108 9.30 -11.52 -11.66
CA ALA A 108 9.93 -11.14 -12.92
C ALA A 108 11.06 -10.11 -12.75
N TYR A 109 11.60 -9.99 -11.54
CA TYR A 109 12.67 -9.02 -11.22
C TYR A 109 14.02 -9.74 -11.15
N ASP A 110 14.71 -9.79 -12.26
CA ASP A 110 16.08 -10.31 -12.40
C ASP A 110 17.11 -9.18 -12.56
N GLU A 111 18.39 -9.52 -12.73
CA GLU A 111 19.49 -8.56 -12.90
C GLU A 111 19.29 -7.65 -14.10
N ALA A 112 18.76 -8.18 -15.21
CA ALA A 112 18.52 -7.41 -16.43
C ALA A 112 17.41 -6.38 -16.18
N LYS A 113 16.30 -6.80 -15.55
CA LYS A 113 15.19 -5.93 -15.20
C LYS A 113 15.59 -4.91 -14.14
N HIS A 114 16.37 -5.32 -13.14
CA HIS A 114 16.95 -4.43 -12.15
C HIS A 114 17.74 -3.29 -12.82
N LYS A 115 18.70 -3.66 -13.69
CA LYS A 115 19.49 -2.66 -14.43
C LYS A 115 18.62 -1.73 -15.26
N GLU A 116 17.68 -2.28 -16.02
CA GLU A 116 16.78 -1.53 -16.89
C GLU A 116 15.97 -0.47 -16.12
N LEU A 117 15.38 -0.84 -14.96
CA LEU A 117 14.55 0.06 -14.16
C LEU A 117 15.39 1.11 -13.41
N MET A 118 16.58 0.72 -12.93
CA MET A 118 17.52 1.68 -12.33
C MET A 118 18.01 2.71 -13.34
N ASP A 119 18.34 2.28 -14.56
CA ASP A 119 18.77 3.18 -15.64
C ASP A 119 17.60 4.08 -16.14
N ALA A 120 16.36 3.64 -15.96
CA ALA A 120 15.15 4.44 -16.19
C ALA A 120 14.84 5.43 -15.04
N GLY A 121 15.65 5.43 -13.96
CA GLY A 121 15.53 6.37 -12.85
C GLY A 121 14.52 5.98 -11.77
N MET A 122 14.24 4.68 -11.62
CA MET A 122 13.45 4.19 -10.48
C MET A 122 14.08 4.61 -9.16
N CYS A 123 13.29 5.15 -8.23
CA CYS A 123 13.79 5.62 -6.94
C CYS A 123 13.11 4.96 -5.73
N SER A 124 12.11 4.12 -5.96
CA SER A 124 11.42 3.39 -4.89
C SER A 124 10.95 2.03 -5.38
N ILE A 125 11.07 1.01 -4.54
CA ILE A 125 10.52 -0.32 -4.80
C ILE A 125 10.07 -0.99 -3.50
N THR A 126 8.90 -1.63 -3.57
CA THR A 126 8.42 -2.54 -2.54
C THR A 126 8.38 -3.96 -3.12
N ILE A 127 9.02 -4.91 -2.44
CA ILE A 127 8.94 -6.34 -2.79
C ILE A 127 8.11 -7.08 -1.75
N SER A 128 7.24 -7.94 -2.24
CA SER A 128 6.39 -8.77 -1.38
C SER A 128 7.07 -10.08 -1.01
N LEU A 129 7.08 -10.42 0.29
CA LEU A 129 7.58 -11.70 0.82
C LEU A 129 6.67 -12.17 1.98
N ASP A 130 5.92 -13.26 1.79
CA ASP A 130 4.88 -13.66 2.74
C ASP A 130 5.21 -14.92 3.56
N GLY A 131 6.46 -15.24 3.75
CA GLY A 131 6.88 -16.38 4.56
C GLY A 131 8.18 -17.00 4.08
N LEU A 132 8.53 -18.14 4.65
CA LEU A 132 9.60 -18.99 4.15
C LEU A 132 9.15 -19.67 2.83
N ARG A 133 10.04 -20.42 2.20
CA ARG A 133 9.89 -20.97 0.85
C ARG A 133 8.51 -21.61 0.60
N ASP A 134 8.18 -22.62 1.36
CA ASP A 134 6.97 -23.42 1.11
C ASP A 134 5.70 -22.60 1.38
N THR A 135 5.71 -21.81 2.43
CA THR A 135 4.59 -20.94 2.80
C THR A 135 4.41 -19.81 1.80
N HIS A 136 5.50 -19.17 1.37
CA HIS A 136 5.43 -18.12 0.35
C HIS A 136 4.88 -18.65 -0.97
N ASP A 137 5.42 -19.77 -1.47
CA ASP A 137 4.99 -20.37 -2.73
C ASP A 137 3.53 -20.81 -2.69
N ALA A 138 3.09 -21.40 -1.57
CA ALA A 138 1.70 -21.78 -1.35
C ALA A 138 0.78 -20.55 -1.30
N PHE A 139 1.18 -19.48 -0.62
CA PHE A 139 0.42 -18.24 -0.47
C PHE A 139 0.28 -17.49 -1.81
N ARG A 140 1.35 -17.48 -2.60
CA ARG A 140 1.42 -16.86 -3.92
C ARG A 140 0.89 -17.76 -5.05
N GLN A 141 0.56 -19.03 -4.74
CA GLN A 141 0.06 -20.04 -5.69
C GLN A 141 1.01 -20.23 -6.88
N ARG A 142 2.33 -20.19 -6.61
CA ARG A 142 3.36 -20.33 -7.62
C ARG A 142 4.64 -20.90 -7.02
N GLN A 143 4.98 -22.14 -7.37
CA GLN A 143 6.25 -22.74 -6.98
C GLN A 143 7.44 -21.94 -7.56
N GLY A 144 8.46 -21.76 -6.73
CA GLY A 144 9.64 -20.99 -7.06
C GLY A 144 9.49 -19.47 -6.90
N SER A 145 8.31 -18.96 -6.52
CA SER A 145 8.12 -17.51 -6.31
C SER A 145 8.97 -16.98 -5.18
N PHE A 146 9.27 -17.80 -4.17
CA PHE A 146 10.19 -17.45 -3.09
C PHE A 146 11.60 -17.13 -3.60
N ASP A 147 12.17 -18.00 -4.43
CA ASP A 147 13.53 -17.80 -4.95
C ASP A 147 13.67 -16.53 -5.78
N HIS A 148 12.65 -16.26 -6.60
CA HIS A 148 12.58 -15.01 -7.38
C HIS A 148 12.46 -13.79 -6.47
N ALA A 149 11.63 -13.84 -5.42
CA ALA A 149 11.51 -12.74 -4.46
C ALA A 149 12.81 -12.49 -3.70
N ILE A 150 13.52 -13.55 -3.29
CA ILE A 150 14.83 -13.42 -2.62
C ILE A 150 15.89 -12.81 -3.55
N LEU A 151 15.95 -13.26 -4.82
CA LEU A 151 16.83 -12.64 -5.82
C LEU A 151 16.55 -11.13 -5.94
N ALA A 152 15.26 -10.75 -6.07
CA ALA A 152 14.87 -9.36 -6.15
C ALA A 152 15.28 -8.57 -4.89
N ILE A 153 15.11 -9.16 -3.70
CA ILE A 153 15.52 -8.58 -2.40
C ILE A 153 17.03 -8.36 -2.37
N ASP A 154 17.83 -9.33 -2.78
CA ASP A 154 19.29 -9.21 -2.81
C ASP A 154 19.77 -8.10 -3.74
N LEU A 155 19.16 -7.99 -4.92
CA LEU A 155 19.48 -6.95 -5.88
C LEU A 155 19.19 -5.55 -5.31
N ILE A 156 18.00 -5.33 -4.73
CA ILE A 156 17.62 -4.01 -4.20
C ILE A 156 18.35 -3.65 -2.91
N ALA A 157 18.62 -4.64 -2.03
CA ALA A 157 19.31 -4.39 -0.76
C ALA A 157 20.78 -3.96 -0.96
N ASN A 158 21.40 -4.36 -2.07
CA ASN A 158 22.76 -4.00 -2.43
C ASN A 158 22.86 -2.80 -3.42
N GLU A 159 21.75 -2.27 -3.92
CA GLU A 159 21.74 -1.15 -4.89
C GLU A 159 21.89 0.21 -4.19
N LYS A 160 23.05 0.86 -4.40
CA LYS A 160 23.38 2.16 -3.78
C LYS A 160 22.64 3.35 -4.40
N ARG A 161 22.19 3.22 -5.66
CA ARG A 161 21.44 4.28 -6.37
C ARG A 161 19.96 4.33 -5.99
N LEU A 162 19.46 3.30 -5.29
CA LEU A 162 18.07 3.20 -4.89
C LEU A 162 17.83 3.94 -3.56
N PRO A 163 17.15 5.10 -3.57
CA PRO A 163 16.97 5.92 -2.37
C PRO A 163 16.14 5.25 -1.29
N THR A 164 15.10 4.51 -1.69
CA THR A 164 14.21 3.85 -0.74
C THR A 164 13.67 2.54 -1.28
N TYR A 165 13.61 1.55 -0.39
CA TYR A 165 12.93 0.28 -0.63
C TYR A 165 12.42 -0.28 0.67
N ASP A 166 11.46 -1.18 0.57
CA ASP A 166 11.04 -2.00 1.71
C ASP A 166 10.50 -3.36 1.26
N ILE A 167 10.47 -4.28 2.22
CA ILE A 167 9.84 -5.58 2.05
C ILE A 167 8.49 -5.55 2.77
N VAL A 168 7.48 -6.15 2.14
CA VAL A 168 6.13 -6.21 2.68
C VAL A 168 5.72 -7.66 2.91
N THR A 169 5.19 -7.95 4.09
CA THR A 169 4.59 -9.25 4.43
C THR A 169 3.13 -9.06 4.82
N CYS A 170 2.23 -9.75 4.14
CA CYS A 170 0.84 -9.90 4.55
C CYS A 170 0.74 -11.06 5.55
N VAL A 171 0.45 -10.73 6.81
CA VAL A 171 0.44 -11.70 7.91
C VAL A 171 -0.93 -12.36 8.03
N SER A 172 -0.92 -13.69 8.04
CA SER A 172 -2.07 -14.57 8.23
C SER A 172 -1.73 -15.71 9.19
N PRO A 173 -2.69 -16.54 9.62
CA PRO A 173 -2.38 -17.73 10.39
C PRO A 173 -1.39 -18.69 9.70
N MET A 174 -1.31 -18.68 8.36
CA MET A 174 -0.42 -19.55 7.60
C MET A 174 1.07 -19.24 7.82
N ASN A 175 1.44 -17.98 7.93
CA ASN A 175 2.83 -17.53 8.06
C ASN A 175 3.16 -16.91 9.43
N PHE A 176 2.16 -16.84 10.33
CA PHE A 176 2.33 -16.22 11.64
C PHE A 176 3.46 -16.83 12.47
N GLY A 177 3.58 -18.16 12.44
CA GLY A 177 4.64 -18.88 13.16
C GLY A 177 6.04 -18.72 12.56
N GLU A 178 6.15 -18.18 11.34
CA GLU A 178 7.43 -18.01 10.64
C GLU A 178 8.04 -16.61 10.80
N LEU A 179 7.33 -15.65 11.41
CA LEU A 179 7.73 -14.24 11.44
C LEU A 179 9.13 -14.02 12.02
N GLU A 180 9.52 -14.80 13.04
CA GLU A 180 10.89 -14.70 13.61
C GLU A 180 11.94 -15.19 12.61
N ALA A 181 11.70 -16.30 11.94
CA ALA A 181 12.62 -16.85 10.94
C ALA A 181 12.72 -15.92 9.70
N VAL A 182 11.58 -15.36 9.25
CA VAL A 182 11.56 -14.35 8.17
C VAL A 182 12.35 -13.11 8.58
N LYS A 183 12.21 -12.62 9.82
CA LYS A 183 13.00 -11.51 10.35
C LYS A 183 14.50 -11.79 10.25
N GLN A 184 14.96 -12.95 10.74
CA GLN A 184 16.38 -13.31 10.71
C GLN A 184 16.90 -13.40 9.27
N MET A 185 16.16 -14.04 8.39
CA MET A 185 16.50 -14.13 6.97
C MET A 185 16.61 -12.73 6.32
N LEU A 186 15.66 -11.82 6.56
CA LEU A 186 15.72 -10.47 6.02
C LEU A 186 16.95 -9.69 6.53
N ILE A 187 17.33 -9.88 7.80
CA ILE A 187 18.56 -9.28 8.37
C ILE A 187 19.80 -9.85 7.68
N GLU A 188 19.88 -11.17 7.44
CA GLU A 188 20.98 -11.82 6.72
C GLU A 188 21.11 -11.30 5.28
N HIS A 189 19.98 -11.05 4.61
CA HIS A 189 19.91 -10.41 3.28
C HIS A 189 20.08 -8.88 3.32
N LYS A 190 20.49 -8.30 4.48
CA LYS A 190 20.77 -6.86 4.67
C LYS A 190 19.60 -5.94 4.40
N VAL A 191 18.37 -6.43 4.55
CA VAL A 191 17.17 -5.63 4.39
C VAL A 191 17.08 -4.60 5.52
N LYS A 192 16.80 -3.34 5.14
CA LYS A 192 16.73 -2.22 6.10
C LYS A 192 15.33 -1.95 6.60
N ALA A 193 14.32 -2.18 5.78
CA ALA A 193 12.93 -1.82 6.10
C ALA A 193 11.96 -2.98 5.80
N TRP A 194 11.13 -3.29 6.77
CA TRP A 194 10.12 -4.35 6.70
C TRP A 194 8.78 -3.85 7.21
N ARG A 195 7.76 -3.89 6.37
CA ARG A 195 6.37 -3.53 6.75
C ARG A 195 5.50 -4.77 6.84
N LEU A 196 4.74 -4.84 7.92
CA LEU A 196 3.77 -5.90 8.15
C LEU A 196 2.35 -5.36 7.94
N PHE A 197 1.58 -6.09 7.15
CA PHE A 197 0.16 -5.87 6.92
C PHE A 197 -0.65 -7.02 7.51
N THR A 198 -1.91 -6.79 7.81
CA THR A 198 -2.88 -7.88 8.00
C THR A 198 -3.68 -8.11 6.72
N ILE A 199 -4.38 -9.22 6.64
CA ILE A 199 -5.25 -9.50 5.50
C ILE A 199 -6.66 -9.06 5.84
N ASP A 200 -7.14 -8.07 5.11
CA ASP A 200 -8.51 -7.61 5.21
C ASP A 200 -9.44 -8.39 4.27
N PRO A 201 -10.74 -8.52 4.61
CA PRO A 201 -11.71 -9.31 3.83
C PRO A 201 -12.15 -8.55 2.56
N ILE A 202 -11.19 -8.30 1.65
CA ILE A 202 -11.40 -7.66 0.35
C ILE A 202 -10.82 -8.51 -0.78
N GLY A 203 -11.32 -8.35 -2.01
CA GLY A 203 -10.89 -9.15 -3.15
C GLY A 203 -11.07 -10.65 -2.90
N ARG A 204 -10.08 -11.46 -3.29
CA ARG A 204 -10.12 -12.93 -3.05
C ARG A 204 -10.14 -13.29 -1.57
N ALA A 205 -9.48 -12.52 -0.71
CA ALA A 205 -9.49 -12.77 0.74
C ALA A 205 -10.86 -12.58 1.39
N ALA A 206 -11.83 -11.95 0.73
CA ALA A 206 -13.19 -11.82 1.23
C ALA A 206 -13.91 -13.18 1.34
N ALA A 207 -13.53 -14.15 0.49
CA ALA A 207 -14.12 -15.48 0.45
C ALA A 207 -13.55 -16.43 1.52
N ASP A 208 -12.38 -16.12 2.09
CA ASP A 208 -11.67 -17.01 3.02
C ASP A 208 -11.30 -16.31 4.33
N LYS A 209 -12.14 -16.52 5.34
CA LYS A 209 -11.92 -15.96 6.69
C LYS A 209 -10.73 -16.60 7.42
N SER A 210 -10.25 -17.77 6.99
CA SER A 210 -9.11 -18.45 7.62
C SER A 210 -7.79 -17.69 7.41
N LEU A 211 -7.75 -16.78 6.44
CA LEU A 211 -6.62 -15.90 6.19
C LEU A 211 -6.50 -14.76 7.21
N GLN A 212 -7.55 -14.50 7.99
CA GLN A 212 -7.57 -13.39 8.94
C GLN A 212 -7.04 -13.82 10.31
N LEU A 213 -6.20 -12.99 10.90
CA LEU A 213 -5.71 -13.21 12.27
C LEU A 213 -6.85 -13.13 13.28
N SER A 214 -6.82 -14.04 14.27
CA SER A 214 -7.63 -13.91 15.48
C SER A 214 -7.22 -12.65 16.25
N ASP A 215 -8.06 -12.20 17.19
CA ASP A 215 -7.75 -11.06 18.04
C ASP A 215 -6.47 -11.29 18.87
N GLU A 216 -6.25 -12.53 19.31
CA GLU A 216 -5.04 -12.91 20.04
C GLU A 216 -3.80 -12.84 19.15
N GLN A 217 -3.85 -13.46 17.96
CA GLN A 217 -2.73 -13.39 17.01
C GLN A 217 -2.44 -11.94 16.59
N PHE A 218 -3.47 -11.10 16.46
CA PHE A 218 -3.27 -9.69 16.15
C PHE A 218 -2.52 -8.95 17.26
N ARG A 219 -2.85 -9.20 18.55
CA ARG A 219 -2.09 -8.63 19.67
C ARG A 219 -0.64 -9.12 19.70
N GLN A 220 -0.45 -10.43 19.50
CA GLN A 220 0.89 -11.03 19.42
C GLN A 220 1.71 -10.45 18.26
N LEU A 221 1.08 -10.15 17.12
CA LEU A 221 1.73 -9.45 16.00
C LEU A 221 2.19 -8.05 16.43
N MET A 222 1.35 -7.29 17.13
CA MET A 222 1.75 -5.97 17.64
C MET A 222 2.92 -6.08 18.61
N ASP A 223 2.92 -7.05 19.52
CA ASP A 223 4.00 -7.28 20.47
C ASP A 223 5.31 -7.70 19.75
N PHE A 224 5.21 -8.56 18.72
CA PHE A 224 6.33 -8.93 17.87
C PHE A 224 6.98 -7.70 17.19
N ILE A 225 6.15 -6.81 16.61
CA ILE A 225 6.66 -5.58 15.99
C ILE A 225 7.37 -4.70 17.03
N VAL A 226 6.77 -4.53 18.21
CA VAL A 226 7.39 -3.74 19.30
C VAL A 226 8.73 -4.32 19.70
N ALA A 227 8.84 -5.64 19.86
CA ALA A 227 10.08 -6.33 20.21
C ALA A 227 11.14 -6.16 19.10
N THR A 228 10.78 -6.40 17.84
CA THR A 228 11.67 -6.24 16.67
C THR A 228 12.20 -4.80 16.55
N ARG A 229 11.35 -3.80 16.74
CA ARG A 229 11.77 -2.38 16.75
C ARG A 229 12.73 -2.06 17.88
N LYS A 230 12.51 -2.66 19.06
CA LYS A 230 13.42 -2.50 20.21
C LYS A 230 14.80 -3.13 19.97
N GLU A 231 14.87 -4.23 19.22
CA GLU A 231 16.13 -4.84 18.80
C GLU A 231 16.95 -3.93 17.87
N GLY A 232 16.29 -3.13 17.05
CA GLY A 232 16.92 -2.13 16.17
C GLY A 232 17.75 -2.70 15.01
N LYS A 233 17.62 -3.99 14.70
CA LYS A 233 18.39 -4.65 13.62
C LYS A 233 17.75 -4.44 12.24
N ILE A 234 16.46 -4.22 12.18
CA ILE A 234 15.66 -3.94 10.99
C ILE A 234 14.57 -2.93 11.35
N ASP A 235 14.29 -1.97 10.47
CA ASP A 235 13.19 -1.02 10.68
C ASP A 235 11.84 -1.70 10.36
N CYS A 236 11.26 -2.32 11.38
CA CYS A 236 10.00 -3.03 11.28
C CYS A 236 8.83 -2.13 11.63
N LYS A 237 7.78 -2.10 10.80
CA LYS A 237 6.61 -1.24 11.02
C LYS A 237 5.30 -1.97 10.71
N PHE A 238 4.29 -1.70 11.53
CA PHE A 238 2.91 -1.97 11.14
C PHE A 238 2.46 -0.93 10.11
N SER A 239 1.80 -1.38 9.08
CA SER A 239 1.40 -0.55 7.95
C SER A 239 0.29 0.46 8.28
N CYS A 240 -0.23 1.14 7.24
CA CYS A 240 -1.21 2.23 7.36
C CYS A 240 -2.68 1.75 7.46
N GLU A 241 -2.92 0.54 8.00
CA GLU A 241 -4.26 -0.07 7.96
C GLU A 241 -5.23 0.50 8.98
N ALA A 242 -4.79 0.76 10.22
CA ALA A 242 -5.71 1.16 11.27
C ALA A 242 -5.05 1.81 12.49
N TYR A 243 -5.90 2.42 13.30
CA TYR A 243 -5.56 2.88 14.65
C TYR A 243 -5.48 1.68 15.60
N VAL A 244 -4.35 1.56 16.29
CA VAL A 244 -4.03 0.43 17.18
C VAL A 244 -3.89 0.84 18.67
N GLY A 245 -4.46 1.97 19.04
CA GLY A 245 -4.60 2.39 20.45
C GLY A 245 -3.28 2.46 21.21
N PRO A 246 -3.06 1.59 22.22
CA PRO A 246 -1.87 1.63 23.07
C PRO A 246 -0.57 1.26 22.36
N TYR A 247 -0.65 0.71 21.14
CA TYR A 247 0.49 0.39 20.31
C TYR A 247 0.94 1.54 19.39
N GLU A 248 0.14 2.62 19.28
CA GLU A 248 0.56 3.79 18.48
C GLU A 248 1.93 4.30 18.93
N ARG A 249 2.79 4.68 17.97
CA ARG A 249 4.20 5.06 18.13
C ARG A 249 5.15 3.94 18.59
N LYS A 250 4.63 2.78 18.96
CA LYS A 250 5.45 1.61 19.27
C LYS A 250 5.66 0.73 18.04
N VAL A 251 4.62 0.58 17.22
CA VAL A 251 4.64 -0.25 16.00
C VAL A 251 4.86 0.57 14.71
N ARG A 252 4.94 1.89 14.83
CA ARG A 252 5.23 2.84 13.74
C ARG A 252 5.86 4.11 14.31
N ASP A 253 6.43 4.96 13.46
CA ASP A 253 7.19 6.13 13.94
C ASP A 253 6.28 7.23 14.51
N TRP A 254 5.06 7.32 13.99
CA TRP A 254 4.10 8.32 14.41
C TRP A 254 2.72 7.72 14.68
N PHE A 255 1.75 8.56 14.99
CA PHE A 255 0.36 8.16 15.16
C PHE A 255 -0.27 7.81 13.81
N TYR A 256 -1.25 6.91 13.85
CA TYR A 256 -2.03 6.52 12.71
C TYR A 256 -2.74 7.69 12.02
N PHE A 257 -2.64 7.72 10.71
CA PHE A 257 -3.44 8.59 9.85
C PHE A 257 -3.51 8.00 8.43
N CYS A 258 -4.71 7.60 8.01
CA CYS A 258 -4.94 7.19 6.62
C CYS A 258 -4.97 8.44 5.74
N ARG A 259 -4.00 8.55 4.82
CA ARG A 259 -3.82 9.72 3.95
C ARG A 259 -4.52 9.62 2.61
N ALA A 260 -5.31 8.55 2.39
CA ALA A 260 -6.10 8.40 1.17
C ALA A 260 -7.02 9.61 0.96
N GLY A 261 -6.93 10.25 -0.21
CA GLY A 261 -7.67 11.45 -0.59
C GLY A 261 -7.23 12.75 0.09
N ILE A 262 -6.10 12.70 0.84
CA ILE A 262 -5.51 13.86 1.52
C ILE A 262 -4.14 14.18 0.92
N THR A 263 -3.21 13.26 0.92
CA THR A 263 -1.91 13.40 0.26
C THR A 263 -1.61 12.21 -0.66
N VAL A 264 -2.54 11.25 -0.75
CA VAL A 264 -2.45 10.05 -1.58
C VAL A 264 -3.65 10.01 -2.51
N GLY A 265 -3.40 9.96 -3.81
CA GLY A 265 -4.39 9.76 -4.86
C GLY A 265 -4.08 8.51 -5.68
N SER A 266 -5.01 8.09 -6.54
CA SER A 266 -4.77 7.03 -7.50
C SER A 266 -5.58 7.21 -8.78
N ILE A 267 -5.00 6.74 -9.89
CA ILE A 267 -5.70 6.52 -11.17
C ILE A 267 -5.74 5.02 -11.39
N LEU A 268 -6.95 4.48 -11.48
CA LEU A 268 -7.20 3.06 -11.65
C LEU A 268 -7.17 2.68 -13.15
N ILE A 269 -7.11 1.39 -13.45
CA ILE A 269 -6.96 0.86 -14.82
C ILE A 269 -8.07 1.31 -15.79
N ASP A 270 -9.27 1.56 -15.28
CA ASP A 270 -10.44 2.04 -16.04
C ASP A 270 -10.54 3.57 -16.14
N GLY A 271 -9.49 4.27 -15.73
CA GLY A 271 -9.43 5.73 -15.68
C GLY A 271 -10.07 6.34 -14.43
N SER A 272 -10.65 5.56 -13.53
CA SER A 272 -11.28 6.07 -12.31
C SER A 272 -10.26 6.81 -11.44
N ILE A 273 -10.62 8.00 -10.97
CA ILE A 273 -9.84 8.82 -10.04
C ILE A 273 -10.28 8.45 -8.62
N SER A 274 -9.40 7.82 -7.87
CA SER A 274 -9.65 7.33 -6.52
C SER A 274 -8.54 7.79 -5.54
N ALA A 275 -8.70 7.45 -4.28
CA ALA A 275 -7.76 7.88 -3.22
C ALA A 275 -6.63 6.87 -2.96
N CYS A 276 -6.86 5.59 -3.26
CA CYS A 276 -5.89 4.50 -3.08
C CYS A 276 -6.36 3.29 -3.87
N PRO A 277 -5.48 2.47 -4.46
CA PRO A 277 -5.89 1.32 -5.27
C PRO A 277 -6.63 0.23 -4.48
N ASN A 278 -6.47 0.19 -3.15
CA ASN A 278 -7.14 -0.79 -2.28
C ASN A 278 -8.55 -0.38 -1.84
N ILE A 279 -9.02 0.82 -2.21
CA ILE A 279 -10.35 1.31 -1.85
C ILE A 279 -11.37 0.80 -2.86
N ASP A 280 -12.56 0.45 -2.39
CA ASP A 280 -13.66 0.04 -3.25
C ASP A 280 -13.89 1.06 -4.38
N ARG A 281 -14.02 0.58 -5.61
CA ARG A 281 -14.14 1.42 -6.82
C ARG A 281 -15.35 2.35 -6.79
N SER A 282 -16.38 2.02 -6.02
CA SER A 282 -17.56 2.88 -5.82
C SER A 282 -17.25 4.19 -5.08
N PHE A 283 -16.06 4.31 -4.46
CA PHE A 283 -15.56 5.58 -3.92
C PHE A 283 -14.80 6.44 -4.94
N ALA A 284 -14.75 6.07 -6.22
CA ALA A 284 -14.13 6.91 -7.25
C ALA A 284 -14.85 8.28 -7.32
N GLN A 285 -14.08 9.35 -7.51
CA GLN A 285 -14.57 10.73 -7.48
C GLN A 285 -14.69 11.34 -8.88
N GLY A 286 -14.17 10.66 -9.89
CA GLY A 286 -14.18 11.06 -11.28
C GLY A 286 -13.50 10.03 -12.17
N ASN A 287 -13.29 10.38 -13.44
CA ASN A 287 -12.63 9.52 -14.42
C ASN A 287 -11.80 10.37 -15.39
N ILE A 288 -10.54 10.04 -15.63
CA ILE A 288 -9.61 10.81 -16.47
C ILE A 288 -10.04 10.97 -17.91
N TYR A 289 -10.96 10.13 -18.39
CA TYR A 289 -11.52 10.22 -19.74
C TYR A 289 -12.69 11.21 -19.82
N GLN A 290 -13.15 11.78 -18.71
CA GLN A 290 -14.29 12.68 -18.61
C GLN A 290 -13.98 13.94 -17.81
N ASP A 291 -13.06 13.86 -16.88
CA ASP A 291 -12.78 14.89 -15.89
C ASP A 291 -11.29 15.29 -15.91
N ASP A 292 -11.00 16.53 -15.55
CA ASP A 292 -9.65 16.98 -15.23
C ASP A 292 -9.22 16.42 -13.85
N PHE A 293 -8.08 15.73 -13.79
CA PHE A 293 -7.60 15.10 -12.56
C PHE A 293 -7.40 16.11 -11.44
N LEU A 294 -6.83 17.28 -11.75
CA LEU A 294 -6.53 18.30 -10.75
C LEU A 294 -7.83 18.92 -10.20
N ASP A 295 -8.83 19.18 -11.05
CA ASP A 295 -10.13 19.66 -10.60
C ASP A 295 -10.80 18.65 -9.66
N VAL A 296 -10.81 17.37 -10.05
CA VAL A 296 -11.37 16.30 -9.20
C VAL A 296 -10.62 16.24 -7.87
N TRP A 297 -9.28 16.26 -7.90
CA TRP A 297 -8.45 16.21 -6.69
C TRP A 297 -8.76 17.37 -5.75
N GLU A 298 -8.84 18.58 -6.25
CA GLU A 298 -9.09 19.77 -5.43
C GLU A 298 -10.51 19.80 -4.86
N ASN A 299 -11.51 19.48 -5.67
CA ASN A 299 -12.89 19.85 -5.40
C ASN A 299 -13.83 18.69 -5.02
N ARG A 300 -13.48 17.41 -5.31
CA ARG A 300 -14.43 16.30 -5.13
C ARG A 300 -14.04 15.29 -4.04
N PHE A 301 -12.90 15.41 -3.42
CA PHE A 301 -12.42 14.45 -2.42
C PHE A 301 -12.95 14.67 -0.99
N GLN A 302 -14.07 15.36 -0.84
CA GLN A 302 -14.68 15.63 0.48
C GLN A 302 -14.98 14.35 1.29
N PRO A 303 -15.47 13.23 0.70
CA PRO A 303 -15.72 12.00 1.47
C PRO A 303 -14.47 11.43 2.16
N PHE A 304 -13.28 11.74 1.67
CA PHE A 304 -12.01 11.33 2.24
C PHE A 304 -11.46 12.33 3.26
N ARG A 305 -11.76 13.60 3.09
CA ARG A 305 -11.27 14.73 3.90
C ARG A 305 -12.15 14.99 5.11
N ASP A 306 -13.48 14.91 4.95
CA ASP A 306 -14.44 14.91 6.05
C ASP A 306 -14.96 13.48 6.31
N ARG A 307 -14.48 12.87 7.38
CA ARG A 307 -14.80 11.48 7.75
C ARG A 307 -15.89 11.37 8.83
N GLN A 308 -16.67 12.43 9.06
CA GLN A 308 -17.76 12.38 10.03
C GLN A 308 -18.84 11.35 9.64
N TRP A 309 -19.02 11.10 8.34
CA TRP A 309 -19.92 10.06 7.85
C TRP A 309 -19.56 8.63 8.32
N MET A 310 -18.28 8.39 8.72
CA MET A 310 -17.84 7.11 9.27
C MET A 310 -18.26 6.92 10.74
N LYS A 311 -18.78 7.98 11.40
CA LYS A 311 -19.22 7.93 12.79
C LYS A 311 -20.60 7.27 12.89
N THR A 312 -20.71 6.03 12.42
CA THR A 312 -21.94 5.23 12.38
C THR A 312 -21.70 3.82 12.91
N GLY A 313 -22.76 3.07 13.19
CA GLY A 313 -22.66 1.71 13.70
C GLY A 313 -21.74 1.62 14.93
N GLN A 314 -20.76 0.72 14.90
CA GLN A 314 -19.81 0.56 16.03
C GLN A 314 -18.90 1.77 16.26
N CYS A 315 -18.84 2.72 15.35
CA CYS A 315 -18.06 3.94 15.50
C CYS A 315 -18.88 5.11 16.10
N ALA A 316 -20.22 5.00 16.18
CA ALA A 316 -21.12 6.09 16.62
C ALA A 316 -20.73 6.64 17.99
N ASP A 317 -20.56 5.75 18.98
CA ASP A 317 -20.25 6.10 20.36
C ASP A 317 -18.79 5.76 20.74
N CYS A 318 -17.93 5.54 19.73
CA CYS A 318 -16.55 5.15 19.96
C CYS A 318 -15.72 6.28 20.59
N LYS A 319 -15.23 6.06 21.82
CA LYS A 319 -14.44 7.05 22.58
C LYS A 319 -13.15 7.47 21.90
N VAL A 320 -12.59 6.62 21.02
CA VAL A 320 -11.35 6.89 20.28
C VAL A 320 -11.58 7.40 18.87
N PHE A 321 -12.83 7.62 18.44
CA PHE A 321 -13.14 8.07 17.08
C PHE A 321 -12.36 9.34 16.68
N LYS A 322 -12.22 10.30 17.60
CA LYS A 322 -11.44 11.53 17.38
C LYS A 322 -9.97 11.29 16.99
N ASN A 323 -9.40 10.13 17.34
CA ASN A 323 -8.03 9.74 17.01
C ASN A 323 -7.98 8.82 15.78
N CYS A 324 -8.94 7.91 15.68
CA CYS A 324 -9.06 6.88 14.66
C CYS A 324 -9.67 7.40 13.34
N LEU A 325 -10.71 8.24 13.42
CA LEU A 325 -11.52 8.72 12.27
C LEU A 325 -12.04 7.57 11.38
N GLY A 326 -12.54 6.50 12.00
CA GLY A 326 -13.09 5.36 11.29
C GLY A 326 -12.06 4.35 10.77
N GLY A 327 -10.75 4.56 10.96
CA GLY A 327 -9.71 3.68 10.43
C GLY A 327 -9.36 3.94 8.98
N ALA A 328 -8.84 2.93 8.28
CA ALA A 328 -8.48 3.06 6.88
C ALA A 328 -9.71 3.04 5.96
N MET A 329 -9.65 3.83 4.90
CA MET A 329 -10.76 3.95 3.95
C MET A 329 -11.12 2.63 3.28
N HIS A 330 -10.14 1.77 2.97
CA HIS A 330 -10.39 0.47 2.35
C HIS A 330 -11.13 -0.53 3.26
N LEU A 331 -11.24 -0.23 4.55
CA LEU A 331 -12.02 -1.02 5.50
C LEU A 331 -13.51 -0.66 5.50
N HIS A 332 -13.94 0.29 4.70
CA HIS A 332 -15.34 0.70 4.60
C HIS A 332 -15.96 0.29 3.28
N ARG A 333 -17.22 -0.10 3.34
CA ARG A 333 -18.05 -0.32 2.17
C ARG A 333 -18.77 0.97 1.80
N ALA A 334 -18.81 1.29 0.51
CA ALA A 334 -19.49 2.49 0.05
C ALA A 334 -21.02 2.37 0.15
N ASP A 335 -21.55 1.17 -0.14
CA ASP A 335 -22.98 0.87 -0.15
C ASP A 335 -23.66 0.98 1.22
N SER A 336 -23.04 0.42 2.24
CA SER A 336 -23.59 0.33 3.60
C SER A 336 -22.89 1.22 4.62
N ARG A 337 -21.76 1.85 4.23
CA ARG A 337 -20.86 2.58 5.14
C ARG A 337 -20.38 1.74 6.34
N ALA A 338 -20.58 0.44 6.30
CA ALA A 338 -20.15 -0.48 7.34
C ALA A 338 -18.63 -0.64 7.32
N ILE A 339 -18.04 -0.74 8.51
CA ILE A 339 -16.64 -1.10 8.65
C ILE A 339 -16.49 -2.63 8.60
N LEU A 340 -15.58 -3.12 7.75
CA LEU A 340 -15.30 -4.54 7.57
C LEU A 340 -14.51 -5.12 8.74
N SER A 341 -13.58 -4.36 9.28
CA SER A 341 -12.72 -4.79 10.40
C SER A 341 -12.34 -3.58 11.26
N CYS A 342 -12.38 -3.73 12.58
CA CYS A 342 -11.92 -2.73 13.52
C CYS A 342 -10.72 -3.25 14.33
N HIS A 343 -9.53 -2.87 13.92
CA HIS A 343 -8.28 -3.28 14.56
C HIS A 343 -8.16 -2.82 16.02
N PHE A 344 -8.72 -1.66 16.37
CA PHE A 344 -8.74 -1.21 17.76
C PHE A 344 -9.54 -2.16 18.67
N HIS A 345 -10.66 -2.70 18.18
CA HIS A 345 -11.45 -3.66 18.95
C HIS A 345 -10.74 -5.00 19.13
N LYS A 346 -9.90 -5.43 18.15
CA LYS A 346 -9.06 -6.64 18.30
C LYS A 346 -8.06 -6.53 19.45
N ILE A 347 -7.70 -5.30 19.84
CA ILE A 347 -6.76 -5.03 20.94
C ILE A 347 -7.46 -4.94 22.27
N VAL A 348 -8.63 -4.25 22.34
CA VAL A 348 -9.24 -3.83 23.62
C VAL A 348 -10.41 -4.69 24.08
N ARG A 349 -10.94 -5.59 23.24
CA ARG A 349 -11.94 -6.56 23.67
C ARG A 349 -11.26 -7.73 24.37
N HIS A 350 -11.57 -7.89 25.65
CA HIS A 350 -11.24 -9.04 26.50
C HIS A 350 -12.50 -9.81 26.83
#